data_dc79571b9a55dac0607c73079f663757
#
_entry.id   dc79571b9a55dac0607c73079f663757
#
_cell.length_a   1.000
_cell.length_b   1.000
_cell.length_c   1.000
_cell.angle_alpha   90.00
_cell.angle_beta   90.00
_cell.angle_gamma   90.00
#
_symmetry.space_group_name_H-M   'P 1'
#
loop_
_entity.id
_entity.type
_entity.pdbx_description
1 polymer ?
#
loop_
_entity_poly.entity_id
_entity_poly.type
_entity_poly.pdbx_seq_one_letter_code
_entity_poly.pdbx_strand_id
1 'polypeptide(L)'
;MNLPIILLNLLLLTASTKTQGIGGLGKFEEVFAWKQLTYNIDGNIRLPTSDSATPKDPNDEVGSYFIQYNNVPFGVERVGSRLFVTVARRRYGIPSTLNYIDLTGQVDDRSPPLAPYPDALRARTLVSVYRTRADECGRLWMVDTGALEIPNNTQQIQPPAVVAFDLNTDTQLLRYQLKDSDLPAASTPAGLASISVLVKNGDCDNTFVYVADVATYGVIVYSLKANDSWRHSHNYFHFNPTAGNLRVAGQSFQWNDGVFSVAIGAQDSDGCAMAYFHPMVSRHEFSVSTCVLENRVTNQTEFNIVGDRGEASQCTMHALHTPSNVMFFAEIGRDAVSCWRAGSTLTPSNIAVLAQDDDLLSYPSDLRVYGDEVWVLSNSLPRFIYSRLDTNRYNFYVYRANVRDLIAGTVCSATPAGTSAASYNYGGR
;
A
#
# COMPACT_ATOMS: atom_id res chain seq x y z
N MET A 1 -14.65 72.61 40.32
CA MET A 1 -13.39 71.86 40.22
C MET A 1 -13.75 70.41 39.76
N ASN A 2 -13.69 70.21 38.47
CA ASN A 2 -13.99 68.89 37.89
C ASN A 2 -12.68 68.19 37.52
N LEU A 3 -12.39 67.05 38.16
CA LEU A 3 -11.30 66.16 37.74
C LEU A 3 -11.82 65.18 36.65
N PRO A 4 -11.10 64.96 35.58
CA PRO A 4 -11.45 63.93 34.61
C PRO A 4 -10.88 62.55 35.03
N ILE A 5 -11.76 61.53 34.99
CA ILE A 5 -11.41 60.18 35.20
C ILE A 5 -10.75 59.65 33.89
N ILE A 6 -9.47 59.29 33.97
CA ILE A 6 -8.75 58.62 32.87
C ILE A 6 -9.05 57.08 32.96
N LEU A 7 -9.86 56.57 32.02
CA LEU A 7 -10.04 55.16 31.85
C LEU A 7 -8.80 54.56 31.14
N LEU A 8 -8.03 53.76 31.86
CA LEU A 8 -6.90 53.00 31.33
C LEU A 8 -7.46 51.71 30.73
N ASN A 9 -7.59 51.65 29.40
CA ASN A 9 -7.92 50.41 28.70
C ASN A 9 -6.69 49.50 28.68
N LEU A 10 -6.71 48.47 29.52
CA LEU A 10 -5.75 47.38 29.50
C LEU A 10 -6.16 46.42 28.37
N LEU A 11 -5.52 46.50 27.20
CA LEU A 11 -5.59 45.52 26.16
C LEU A 11 -4.84 44.25 26.63
N LEU A 12 -5.58 43.27 27.10
CA LEU A 12 -5.08 41.92 27.28
C LEU A 12 -4.86 41.28 25.89
N LEU A 13 -3.62 41.33 25.41
CA LEU A 13 -3.16 40.51 24.31
C LEU A 13 -3.11 39.05 24.81
N THR A 14 -4.18 38.30 24.61
CA THR A 14 -4.13 36.85 24.70
C THR A 14 -3.30 36.33 23.52
N ALA A 15 -2.04 36.03 23.74
CA ALA A 15 -1.23 35.27 22.84
C ALA A 15 -1.85 33.87 22.77
N SER A 16 -2.65 33.63 21.73
CA SER A 16 -3.09 32.29 21.37
C SER A 16 -1.84 31.52 20.90
N THR A 17 -1.25 30.77 21.79
CA THR A 17 -0.28 29.75 21.42
C THR A 17 -1.03 28.71 20.54
N LYS A 18 -0.97 28.89 19.21
CA LYS A 18 -1.25 27.81 18.29
C LYS A 18 -0.28 26.71 18.65
N THR A 19 -0.77 25.67 19.33
CA THR A 19 -0.14 24.36 19.26
C THR A 19 -0.04 24.05 17.76
N GLN A 20 1.18 24.04 17.22
CA GLN A 20 1.44 23.51 15.90
C GLN A 20 1.07 22.01 15.98
N GLY A 21 -0.17 21.68 15.58
CA GLY A 21 -0.50 20.36 15.18
C GLY A 21 0.47 19.97 14.05
N ILE A 22 1.02 18.78 14.10
CA ILE A 22 1.78 18.19 13.00
C ILE A 22 0.75 17.96 11.88
N GLY A 23 0.42 19.00 11.14
CA GLY A 23 -0.44 18.94 9.96
C GLY A 23 0.37 19.23 8.71
N GLY A 24 0.11 18.51 7.62
CA GLY A 24 0.75 18.65 6.32
C GLY A 24 1.67 17.49 5.94
N LEU A 25 2.33 17.63 4.81
CA LEU A 25 3.13 16.55 4.17
C LEU A 25 4.48 16.27 4.86
N GLY A 26 4.84 17.00 5.91
CA GLY A 26 6.10 16.81 6.62
C GLY A 26 7.31 16.99 5.70
N LYS A 27 8.06 15.92 5.49
CA LYS A 27 9.23 15.86 4.59
C LYS A 27 8.93 15.21 3.23
N PHE A 28 7.66 14.88 2.96
CA PHE A 28 7.29 14.33 1.67
C PHE A 28 7.23 15.42 0.60
N GLU A 29 7.77 15.11 -0.55
CA GLU A 29 7.70 15.91 -1.78
C GLU A 29 6.65 15.30 -2.69
N GLU A 30 5.80 16.15 -3.30
CA GLU A 30 4.89 15.72 -4.36
C GLU A 30 5.71 15.41 -5.62
N VAL A 31 5.54 14.18 -6.12
CA VAL A 31 6.13 13.76 -7.41
C VAL A 31 5.13 13.96 -8.53
N PHE A 32 3.91 13.48 -8.33
CA PHE A 32 2.82 13.59 -9.28
C PHE A 32 1.49 13.84 -8.57
N ALA A 33 0.58 14.52 -9.28
CA ALA A 33 -0.81 14.68 -8.86
C ALA A 33 -1.74 14.69 -10.07
N TRP A 34 -2.92 14.08 -9.95
CA TRP A 34 -3.92 14.03 -11.02
C TRP A 34 -5.28 14.49 -10.51
N LYS A 35 -5.97 15.28 -11.32
CA LYS A 35 -7.40 15.53 -11.16
C LYS A 35 -8.19 14.28 -11.55
N GLN A 36 -7.87 13.77 -12.71
CA GLN A 36 -8.32 12.50 -13.29
C GLN A 36 -7.17 11.89 -14.08
N LEU A 37 -7.09 10.56 -14.14
CA LEU A 37 -6.06 9.88 -14.92
C LEU A 37 -6.28 10.06 -16.43
N THR A 38 -5.18 10.09 -17.16
CA THR A 38 -5.12 10.06 -18.62
C THR A 38 -4.19 8.94 -19.08
N TYR A 39 -4.31 8.51 -20.32
CA TYR A 39 -3.50 7.42 -20.87
C TYR A 39 -2.83 7.85 -22.15
N ASN A 40 -1.57 7.47 -22.31
CA ASN A 40 -0.84 7.48 -23.56
C ASN A 40 -0.80 6.04 -24.09
N ILE A 41 -1.51 5.78 -25.17
CA ILE A 41 -1.58 4.47 -25.80
C ILE A 41 -0.93 4.57 -27.17
N ASP A 42 0.18 3.85 -27.35
CA ASP A 42 0.96 3.84 -28.58
C ASP A 42 1.33 5.25 -29.09
N GLY A 43 1.75 6.13 -28.17
CA GLY A 43 2.17 7.50 -28.47
C GLY A 43 1.01 8.52 -28.57
N ASN A 44 -0.24 8.09 -28.38
CA ASN A 44 -1.40 8.95 -28.50
C ASN A 44 -2.16 9.07 -27.16
N ILE A 45 -2.54 10.30 -26.80
CA ILE A 45 -3.43 10.50 -25.64
C ILE A 45 -4.82 9.95 -25.97
N ARG A 46 -5.25 8.97 -25.18
CA ARG A 46 -6.57 8.37 -25.35
C ARG A 46 -7.66 9.32 -24.88
N LEU A 47 -8.61 9.62 -25.75
CA LEU A 47 -9.76 10.41 -25.39
C LEU A 47 -10.80 9.56 -24.64
N PRO A 48 -11.48 10.12 -23.61
CA PRO A 48 -12.57 9.44 -22.94
C PRO A 48 -13.69 9.07 -23.89
N THR A 49 -14.25 7.89 -23.72
CA THR A 49 -15.56 7.53 -24.27
C THR A 49 -16.64 8.24 -23.48
N SER A 50 -17.82 8.46 -24.08
CA SER A 50 -18.94 9.09 -23.37
C SER A 50 -19.23 8.36 -22.06
N ASP A 51 -19.48 9.10 -20.97
CA ASP A 51 -19.85 8.56 -19.66
C ASP A 51 -21.14 7.71 -19.69
N SER A 52 -21.94 7.85 -20.76
CA SER A 52 -23.13 7.04 -21.04
C SER A 52 -22.83 5.72 -21.74
N ALA A 53 -21.57 5.45 -22.11
CA ALA A 53 -21.16 4.16 -22.63
C ALA A 53 -21.22 3.12 -21.50
N THR A 54 -22.40 2.56 -21.28
CA THR A 54 -22.55 1.38 -20.46
C THR A 54 -22.11 0.17 -21.26
N PRO A 55 -21.29 -0.71 -20.71
CA PRO A 55 -20.97 -1.98 -21.35
C PRO A 55 -22.27 -2.75 -21.54
N LYS A 56 -22.52 -3.13 -22.76
CA LYS A 56 -23.75 -3.85 -23.10
C LYS A 56 -23.53 -5.34 -23.27
N ASP A 57 -22.27 -5.76 -23.38
CA ASP A 57 -21.90 -7.15 -23.64
C ASP A 57 -20.75 -7.59 -22.72
N PRO A 58 -20.92 -8.70 -21.98
CA PRO A 58 -19.82 -9.34 -21.24
C PRO A 58 -18.65 -9.76 -22.12
N ASN A 59 -18.87 -9.86 -23.43
CA ASN A 59 -17.84 -10.20 -24.42
C ASN A 59 -17.12 -8.96 -24.97
N ASP A 60 -17.48 -7.74 -24.54
CA ASP A 60 -16.72 -6.55 -24.89
C ASP A 60 -15.27 -6.72 -24.43
N GLU A 61 -14.34 -6.46 -25.32
CA GLU A 61 -12.92 -6.62 -25.04
C GLU A 61 -12.51 -5.75 -23.85
N VAL A 62 -11.87 -6.38 -22.86
CA VAL A 62 -11.37 -5.71 -21.65
C VAL A 62 -10.44 -4.56 -22.06
N GLY A 63 -10.76 -3.35 -21.60
CA GLY A 63 -9.97 -2.15 -21.91
C GLY A 63 -10.43 -1.39 -23.18
N SER A 64 -11.49 -1.83 -23.87
CA SER A 64 -12.01 -1.16 -25.07
C SER A 64 -12.57 0.24 -24.80
N TYR A 65 -13.07 0.47 -23.58
CA TYR A 65 -13.68 1.75 -23.19
C TYR A 65 -12.78 2.53 -22.23
N PHE A 66 -12.90 3.85 -22.27
CA PHE A 66 -12.26 4.75 -21.33
C PHE A 66 -13.29 5.68 -20.71
N ILE A 67 -13.80 5.34 -19.52
CA ILE A 67 -14.63 6.20 -18.70
C ILE A 67 -13.71 6.85 -17.67
N GLN A 68 -13.28 8.08 -17.94
CA GLN A 68 -12.21 8.74 -17.21
C GLN A 68 -12.46 8.79 -15.70
N TYR A 69 -13.69 9.09 -15.29
CA TYR A 69 -14.08 9.17 -13.88
C TYR A 69 -13.87 7.86 -13.12
N ASN A 70 -13.97 6.71 -13.77
CA ASN A 70 -13.87 5.39 -13.12
C ASN A 70 -12.43 4.97 -12.80
N ASN A 71 -11.44 5.74 -13.27
CA ASN A 71 -10.03 5.38 -13.15
C ASN A 71 -9.44 5.96 -11.87
N VAL A 72 -9.18 5.08 -10.89
CA VAL A 72 -8.55 5.41 -9.61
C VAL A 72 -7.27 4.57 -9.47
N PRO A 73 -6.11 5.18 -9.18
CA PRO A 73 -4.88 4.43 -8.97
C PRO A 73 -4.89 3.75 -7.59
N PHE A 74 -4.39 2.51 -7.50
CA PHE A 74 -4.38 1.72 -6.27
C PHE A 74 -3.00 1.42 -5.74
N GLY A 75 -2.01 1.23 -6.60
CA GLY A 75 -0.67 0.87 -6.22
C GLY A 75 0.40 1.61 -7.01
N VAL A 76 1.55 1.77 -6.40
CA VAL A 76 2.77 2.31 -6.99
C VAL A 76 3.96 1.42 -6.66
N GLU A 77 4.84 1.22 -7.65
CA GLU A 77 6.10 0.50 -7.45
C GLU A 77 7.18 1.19 -8.28
N ARG A 78 8.20 1.75 -7.63
CA ARG A 78 9.34 2.33 -8.33
C ARG A 78 10.39 1.27 -8.62
N VAL A 79 10.87 1.19 -9.85
CA VAL A 79 12.00 0.35 -10.23
C VAL A 79 12.88 1.09 -11.22
N GLY A 80 14.09 1.40 -10.84
CA GLY A 80 15.00 2.16 -11.68
C GLY A 80 14.42 3.50 -12.12
N SER A 81 14.25 3.69 -13.42
CA SER A 81 13.64 4.89 -14.01
C SER A 81 12.15 4.76 -14.28
N ARG A 82 11.51 3.70 -13.85
CA ARG A 82 10.06 3.49 -14.06
C ARG A 82 9.28 3.56 -12.75
N LEU A 83 8.17 4.28 -12.76
CA LEU A 83 7.14 4.23 -11.72
C LEU A 83 5.96 3.46 -12.27
N PHE A 84 5.75 2.24 -11.80
CA PHE A 84 4.56 1.45 -12.13
C PHE A 84 3.37 1.97 -11.35
N VAL A 85 2.21 2.08 -12.03
CA VAL A 85 0.95 2.53 -11.44
C VAL A 85 -0.14 1.55 -11.82
N THR A 86 -0.83 1.01 -10.82
CA THR A 86 -1.94 0.10 -11.06
C THR A 86 -3.28 0.83 -10.96
N VAL A 87 -4.21 0.46 -11.85
CA VAL A 87 -5.58 0.95 -11.88
C VAL A 87 -6.50 -0.27 -11.91
N ALA A 88 -6.91 -0.74 -10.73
CA ALA A 88 -7.74 -1.94 -10.63
C ALA A 88 -9.13 -1.72 -11.22
N ARG A 89 -9.63 -2.69 -11.99
CA ARG A 89 -10.92 -2.60 -12.66
C ARG A 89 -12.11 -2.83 -11.74
N ARG A 90 -12.24 -1.95 -10.73
CA ARG A 90 -13.39 -1.93 -9.82
C ARG A 90 -14.66 -1.39 -10.47
N ARG A 91 -14.51 -0.66 -11.55
CA ARG A 91 -15.59 -0.19 -12.42
C ARG A 91 -15.19 -0.41 -13.86
N TYR A 92 -16.18 -0.35 -14.72
CA TYR A 92 -15.98 -0.45 -16.16
C TYR A 92 -15.28 0.79 -16.73
N GLY A 93 -14.65 0.66 -17.92
CA GLY A 93 -14.03 1.79 -18.63
C GLY A 93 -12.63 2.13 -18.13
N ILE A 94 -11.84 1.13 -17.76
CA ILE A 94 -10.42 1.26 -17.39
C ILE A 94 -9.59 0.61 -18.50
N PRO A 95 -8.87 1.42 -19.33
CA PRO A 95 -8.15 0.91 -20.51
C PRO A 95 -7.05 -0.08 -20.18
N SER A 96 -6.28 0.21 -19.13
CA SER A 96 -5.16 -0.64 -18.70
C SER A 96 -5.08 -0.70 -17.18
N THR A 97 -4.89 -1.91 -16.64
CA THR A 97 -4.79 -2.13 -15.19
C THR A 97 -3.36 -1.98 -14.66
N LEU A 98 -2.35 -2.27 -15.49
CA LEU A 98 -0.94 -2.10 -15.16
C LEU A 98 -0.31 -1.10 -16.13
N ASN A 99 0.29 -0.06 -15.58
CA ASN A 99 0.83 1.04 -16.35
C ASN A 99 2.17 1.49 -15.77
N TYR A 100 2.89 2.33 -16.50
CA TYR A 100 4.10 2.97 -15.99
C TYR A 100 4.23 4.42 -16.45
N ILE A 101 5.07 5.15 -15.73
CA ILE A 101 5.58 6.48 -16.07
C ILE A 101 7.10 6.35 -16.16
N ASP A 102 7.68 6.81 -17.26
CA ASP A 102 9.13 6.89 -17.40
C ASP A 102 9.65 8.14 -16.66
N LEU A 103 10.56 7.93 -15.71
CA LEU A 103 11.18 8.98 -14.91
C LEU A 103 12.49 9.47 -15.52
N THR A 104 12.89 8.99 -16.72
CA THR A 104 14.07 9.47 -17.41
C THR A 104 13.82 10.87 -17.97
N GLY A 105 14.70 11.81 -17.63
CA GLY A 105 14.54 13.21 -17.99
C GLY A 105 13.76 14.02 -16.93
N GLN A 106 13.56 15.31 -17.20
CA GLN A 106 12.70 16.15 -16.38
C GLN A 106 11.25 15.85 -16.75
N VAL A 107 10.53 15.18 -15.87
CA VAL A 107 9.07 15.06 -15.99
C VAL A 107 8.49 16.34 -15.40
N ASP A 108 8.43 17.40 -16.20
CA ASP A 108 7.84 18.68 -15.79
C ASP A 108 6.30 18.62 -15.70
N ASP A 109 5.70 17.52 -16.17
CA ASP A 109 4.25 17.33 -16.11
C ASP A 109 3.85 16.79 -14.72
N ARG A 110 3.10 17.60 -14.01
CA ARG A 110 2.52 17.22 -12.72
C ARG A 110 1.53 16.05 -12.83
N SER A 111 0.91 15.89 -13.99
CA SER A 111 -0.17 14.91 -14.26
C SER A 111 0.15 14.05 -15.48
N PRO A 112 1.30 13.36 -15.51
CA PRO A 112 1.72 12.62 -16.69
C PRO A 112 0.69 11.54 -17.06
N PRO A 113 0.45 11.31 -18.37
CA PRO A 113 -0.40 10.23 -18.81
C PRO A 113 0.24 8.87 -18.53
N LEU A 114 -0.58 7.90 -18.17
CA LEU A 114 -0.12 6.53 -17.90
C LEU A 114 0.09 5.76 -19.21
N ALA A 115 1.22 5.09 -19.36
CA ALA A 115 1.47 4.18 -20.47
C ALA A 115 1.19 2.73 -20.06
N PRO A 116 0.39 1.94 -20.82
CA PRO A 116 0.17 0.53 -20.53
C PRO A 116 1.47 -0.27 -20.50
N TYR A 117 1.62 -1.17 -19.51
CA TYR A 117 2.78 -2.03 -19.40
C TYR A 117 2.45 -3.50 -19.71
N PRO A 118 3.31 -4.21 -20.46
CA PRO A 118 4.52 -3.71 -21.12
C PRO A 118 4.25 -2.87 -22.37
N ASP A 119 3.13 -3.04 -23.01
CA ASP A 119 2.58 -2.27 -24.12
C ASP A 119 1.05 -2.40 -24.17
N ALA A 120 0.40 -1.67 -25.07
CA ALA A 120 -1.06 -1.65 -25.16
C ALA A 120 -1.69 -3.01 -25.50
N LEU A 121 -1.01 -3.83 -26.28
CA LEU A 121 -1.51 -5.14 -26.69
C LEU A 121 -1.36 -6.16 -25.55
N ARG A 122 -0.15 -6.28 -25.01
CA ARG A 122 0.15 -7.27 -23.95
C ARG A 122 -0.50 -6.92 -22.61
N ALA A 123 -0.70 -5.63 -22.32
CA ALA A 123 -1.43 -5.17 -21.12
C ALA A 123 -2.86 -5.68 -21.05
N ARG A 124 -3.49 -6.03 -22.18
CA ARG A 124 -4.86 -6.57 -22.25
C ARG A 124 -4.99 -8.00 -21.71
N THR A 125 -3.88 -8.72 -21.57
CA THR A 125 -3.86 -10.07 -20.97
C THR A 125 -4.11 -10.04 -19.47
N LEU A 126 -3.95 -8.88 -18.82
CA LEU A 126 -4.23 -8.64 -17.41
C LEU A 126 -5.65 -8.10 -17.23
N VAL A 127 -6.43 -8.74 -16.37
CA VAL A 127 -7.81 -8.31 -16.10
C VAL A 127 -7.84 -7.23 -15.02
N SER A 128 -7.32 -7.48 -13.83
CA SER A 128 -7.35 -6.47 -12.75
C SER A 128 -6.25 -6.70 -11.73
N VAL A 129 -5.34 -5.74 -11.63
CA VAL A 129 -4.19 -5.74 -10.72
C VAL A 129 -4.33 -4.59 -9.73
N TYR A 130 -4.24 -4.89 -8.43
CA TYR A 130 -4.30 -3.88 -7.38
C TYR A 130 -2.91 -3.34 -7.02
N ARG A 131 -1.92 -4.23 -6.87
CA ARG A 131 -0.56 -3.85 -6.47
C ARG A 131 0.47 -4.77 -7.10
N THR A 132 1.67 -4.25 -7.25
CA THR A 132 2.83 -4.97 -7.77
C THR A 132 3.93 -5.02 -6.74
N ARG A 133 4.91 -5.92 -6.94
CA ARG A 133 6.16 -5.97 -6.19
C ARG A 133 7.31 -6.34 -7.09
N ALA A 134 8.33 -5.50 -7.15
CA ALA A 134 9.59 -5.85 -7.78
C ALA A 134 10.46 -6.67 -6.84
N ASP A 135 11.25 -7.58 -7.39
CA ASP A 135 12.25 -8.34 -6.65
C ASP A 135 13.68 -8.00 -7.10
N GLU A 136 14.65 -8.49 -6.33
CA GLU A 136 16.09 -8.28 -6.60
C GLU A 136 16.61 -9.03 -7.82
N CYS A 137 15.81 -9.95 -8.39
CA CYS A 137 16.11 -10.68 -9.61
C CYS A 137 15.62 -9.96 -10.88
N GLY A 138 15.15 -8.71 -10.75
CA GLY A 138 14.68 -7.92 -11.88
C GLY A 138 13.32 -8.35 -12.41
N ARG A 139 12.46 -8.91 -11.55
CA ARG A 139 11.09 -9.32 -11.92
C ARG A 139 10.06 -8.43 -11.26
N LEU A 140 8.96 -8.18 -11.98
CA LEU A 140 7.78 -7.49 -11.45
C LEU A 140 6.65 -8.50 -11.23
N TRP A 141 6.31 -8.72 -9.98
CA TRP A 141 5.27 -9.66 -9.54
C TRP A 141 3.96 -8.95 -9.29
N MET A 142 2.86 -9.63 -9.57
CA MET A 142 1.51 -9.16 -9.29
C MET A 142 0.56 -10.33 -9.15
N VAL A 143 -0.59 -10.06 -8.55
CA VAL A 143 -1.76 -10.92 -8.65
C VAL A 143 -2.74 -10.26 -9.62
N ASP A 144 -3.09 -10.98 -10.68
CA ASP A 144 -4.23 -10.64 -11.53
C ASP A 144 -5.46 -11.32 -10.94
N THR A 145 -6.38 -10.55 -10.40
CA THR A 145 -7.59 -11.09 -9.77
C THR A 145 -8.53 -11.77 -10.76
N GLY A 146 -8.35 -11.49 -12.05
CA GLY A 146 -9.23 -11.99 -13.10
C GLY A 146 -10.67 -11.48 -13.02
N ALA A 147 -10.96 -10.53 -12.13
CA ALA A 147 -12.31 -10.06 -11.83
C ALA A 147 -12.53 -8.60 -12.20
N LEU A 148 -13.72 -8.28 -12.67
CA LEU A 148 -14.18 -6.92 -12.96
C LEU A 148 -15.27 -6.51 -11.98
N GLU A 149 -15.44 -5.18 -11.79
CA GLU A 149 -16.55 -4.53 -11.10
C GLU A 149 -16.76 -4.98 -9.64
N ILE A 150 -15.66 -5.11 -8.91
CA ILE A 150 -15.70 -5.45 -7.48
C ILE A 150 -16.12 -4.22 -6.65
N PRO A 151 -17.01 -4.38 -5.64
CA PRO A 151 -17.67 -5.59 -5.18
C PRO A 151 -19.10 -5.78 -5.73
N ASN A 152 -19.68 -4.78 -6.39
CA ASN A 152 -21.14 -4.72 -6.55
C ASN A 152 -21.70 -5.53 -7.73
N ASN A 153 -20.91 -5.77 -8.77
CA ASN A 153 -21.32 -6.52 -9.96
C ASN A 153 -20.17 -7.38 -10.45
N THR A 154 -19.55 -8.11 -9.52
CA THR A 154 -18.33 -8.84 -9.79
C THR A 154 -18.51 -9.90 -10.86
N GLN A 155 -17.70 -9.80 -11.90
CA GLN A 155 -17.64 -10.76 -13.00
C GLN A 155 -16.24 -11.38 -13.02
N GLN A 156 -16.14 -12.69 -12.83
CA GLN A 156 -14.91 -13.43 -12.97
C GLN A 156 -14.66 -13.73 -14.46
N ILE A 157 -13.71 -13.01 -15.08
CA ILE A 157 -13.39 -13.14 -16.50
C ILE A 157 -12.33 -14.23 -16.72
N GLN A 158 -11.35 -14.30 -15.84
CA GLN A 158 -10.29 -15.30 -15.84
C GLN A 158 -10.05 -15.79 -14.42
N PRO A 159 -9.55 -17.01 -14.22
CA PRO A 159 -9.10 -17.43 -12.89
C PRO A 159 -8.03 -16.49 -12.34
N PRO A 160 -8.02 -16.24 -11.02
CA PRO A 160 -6.96 -15.47 -10.39
C PRO A 160 -5.59 -16.13 -10.61
N ALA A 161 -4.57 -15.31 -10.85
CA ALA A 161 -3.25 -15.83 -11.16
C ALA A 161 -2.14 -14.95 -10.53
N VAL A 162 -1.05 -15.58 -10.10
CA VAL A 162 0.24 -14.93 -9.86
C VAL A 162 0.92 -14.75 -11.21
N VAL A 163 1.35 -13.52 -11.50
CA VAL A 163 1.98 -13.17 -12.78
C VAL A 163 3.32 -12.49 -12.49
N ALA A 164 4.33 -12.82 -13.29
CA ALA A 164 5.63 -12.16 -13.24
C ALA A 164 6.10 -11.73 -14.62
N PHE A 165 6.70 -10.54 -14.69
CA PHE A 165 7.39 -10.02 -15.88
C PHE A 165 8.87 -9.86 -15.60
N ASP A 166 9.70 -10.11 -16.60
CA ASP A 166 11.11 -9.71 -16.62
C ASP A 166 11.20 -8.21 -16.93
N LEU A 167 11.79 -7.45 -16.03
CA LEU A 167 11.90 -5.99 -16.15
C LEU A 167 13.00 -5.52 -17.14
N ASN A 168 13.88 -6.43 -17.60
CA ASN A 168 14.91 -6.13 -18.57
C ASN A 168 14.39 -6.30 -20.01
N THR A 169 13.52 -7.28 -20.22
CA THR A 169 12.99 -7.63 -21.55
C THR A 169 11.52 -7.27 -21.71
N ASP A 170 10.85 -6.87 -20.64
CA ASP A 170 9.43 -6.58 -20.57
C ASP A 170 8.57 -7.75 -21.08
N THR A 171 9.03 -8.99 -20.85
CA THR A 171 8.32 -10.21 -21.23
C THR A 171 7.69 -10.89 -20.03
N GLN A 172 6.51 -11.49 -20.23
CA GLN A 172 5.86 -12.29 -19.19
C GLN A 172 6.64 -13.59 -18.99
N LEU A 173 7.16 -13.79 -17.78
CA LEU A 173 7.88 -15.02 -17.38
C LEU A 173 6.95 -16.09 -16.87
N LEU A 174 5.91 -15.69 -16.16
CA LEU A 174 5.03 -16.60 -15.43
C LEU A 174 3.59 -16.10 -15.47
N ARG A 175 2.66 -17.04 -15.58
CA ARG A 175 1.26 -16.90 -15.19
C ARG A 175 0.84 -18.23 -14.52
N TYR A 176 0.82 -18.23 -13.19
CA TYR A 176 0.39 -19.35 -12.37
C TYR A 176 -1.04 -19.13 -11.91
N GLN A 177 -1.97 -19.94 -12.41
CA GLN A 177 -3.36 -19.91 -11.96
C GLN A 177 -3.43 -20.45 -10.52
N LEU A 178 -4.02 -19.68 -9.62
CA LEU A 178 -4.27 -20.13 -8.25
C LEU A 178 -5.26 -21.31 -8.25
N LYS A 179 -5.02 -22.28 -7.39
CA LYS A 179 -5.88 -23.46 -7.27
C LYS A 179 -7.20 -23.11 -6.60
N ASP A 180 -8.26 -23.81 -6.96
CA ASP A 180 -9.57 -23.68 -6.32
C ASP A 180 -9.50 -23.97 -4.82
N SER A 181 -8.61 -24.86 -4.38
CA SER A 181 -8.38 -25.15 -2.95
C SER A 181 -7.81 -23.99 -2.15
N ASP A 182 -7.17 -23.02 -2.81
CA ASP A 182 -6.54 -21.87 -2.18
C ASP A 182 -7.44 -20.64 -2.23
N LEU A 183 -8.55 -20.73 -2.95
CA LEU A 183 -9.52 -19.67 -3.15
C LEU A 183 -10.78 -19.90 -2.29
N PRO A 184 -11.56 -18.86 -1.99
CA PRO A 184 -12.86 -19.04 -1.38
C PRO A 184 -13.83 -19.78 -2.33
N ALA A 185 -14.97 -20.21 -1.79
CA ALA A 185 -16.02 -20.83 -2.60
C ALA A 185 -16.39 -19.91 -3.79
N ALA A 186 -16.73 -20.51 -4.93
CA ALA A 186 -16.97 -19.82 -6.21
C ALA A 186 -17.98 -18.65 -6.14
N SER A 187 -18.89 -18.67 -5.15
CA SER A 187 -19.86 -17.60 -4.92
C SER A 187 -19.32 -16.41 -4.11
N THR A 188 -18.10 -16.51 -3.59
CA THR A 188 -17.48 -15.49 -2.74
C THR A 188 -16.25 -14.92 -3.48
N PRO A 189 -16.27 -13.65 -3.91
CA PRO A 189 -15.11 -13.06 -4.54
C PRO A 189 -13.90 -13.03 -3.60
N ALA A 190 -12.74 -13.46 -4.08
CA ALA A 190 -11.49 -13.30 -3.37
C ALA A 190 -11.07 -11.82 -3.35
N GLY A 191 -10.60 -11.35 -2.20
CA GLY A 191 -10.12 -9.99 -2.02
C GLY A 191 -8.60 -9.89 -2.14
N LEU A 192 -8.02 -10.33 -3.26
CA LEU A 192 -6.57 -10.39 -3.48
C LEU A 192 -5.99 -8.97 -3.66
N ALA A 193 -5.71 -8.30 -2.55
CA ALA A 193 -5.44 -6.86 -2.53
C ALA A 193 -3.96 -6.48 -2.62
N SER A 194 -3.06 -7.35 -2.16
CA SER A 194 -1.62 -7.05 -2.11
C SER A 194 -0.76 -8.27 -2.34
N ILE A 195 0.51 -8.01 -2.65
CA ILE A 195 1.52 -9.03 -2.92
C ILE A 195 2.84 -8.63 -2.25
N SER A 196 3.55 -9.63 -1.73
CA SER A 196 4.93 -9.49 -1.23
C SER A 196 5.77 -10.65 -1.75
N VAL A 197 7.06 -10.42 -1.91
CA VAL A 197 7.97 -11.37 -2.54
C VAL A 197 9.21 -11.53 -1.67
N LEU A 198 9.66 -12.76 -1.52
CA LEU A 198 10.91 -13.12 -0.88
C LEU A 198 11.74 -13.97 -1.84
N VAL A 199 12.90 -13.48 -2.23
CA VAL A 199 13.94 -14.27 -2.90
C VAL A 199 14.83 -14.85 -1.80
N LYS A 200 14.75 -16.16 -1.60
CA LYS A 200 15.43 -16.81 -0.47
C LYS A 200 16.92 -16.95 -0.72
N ASN A 201 17.73 -16.34 0.14
CA ASN A 201 19.21 -16.36 0.05
C ASN A 201 19.76 -15.88 -1.31
N GLY A 202 19.07 -14.95 -2.00
CA GLY A 202 19.47 -14.48 -3.32
C GLY A 202 19.31 -15.49 -4.46
N ASP A 203 18.70 -16.67 -4.20
CA ASP A 203 18.41 -17.68 -5.20
C ASP A 203 17.09 -17.34 -5.93
N CYS A 204 17.21 -16.79 -7.13
CA CYS A 204 16.06 -16.35 -7.94
C CYS A 204 15.05 -17.47 -8.24
N ASP A 205 15.49 -18.72 -8.30
CA ASP A 205 14.60 -19.85 -8.49
C ASP A 205 13.86 -20.24 -7.20
N ASN A 206 14.42 -19.87 -6.04
CA ASN A 206 13.85 -20.12 -4.73
C ASN A 206 13.08 -18.92 -4.20
N THR A 207 12.08 -18.49 -4.98
CA THR A 207 11.25 -17.32 -4.67
C THR A 207 9.90 -17.75 -4.15
N PHE A 208 9.47 -17.05 -3.07
CA PHE A 208 8.14 -17.18 -2.49
C PHE A 208 7.35 -15.88 -2.66
N VAL A 209 6.07 -16.03 -2.95
CA VAL A 209 5.13 -14.94 -3.13
C VAL A 209 4.00 -15.07 -2.12
N TYR A 210 3.70 -14.01 -1.40
CA TYR A 210 2.66 -13.96 -0.38
C TYR A 210 1.55 -13.03 -0.86
N VAL A 211 0.34 -13.55 -1.03
CA VAL A 211 -0.84 -12.82 -1.50
C VAL A 211 -1.84 -12.70 -0.37
N ALA A 212 -2.16 -11.48 0.04
CA ALA A 212 -3.15 -11.22 1.07
C ALA A 212 -4.56 -11.20 0.47
N ASP A 213 -5.47 -11.97 1.09
CA ASP A 213 -6.89 -12.00 0.78
C ASP A 213 -7.69 -11.33 1.89
N VAL A 214 -8.04 -10.06 1.66
CA VAL A 214 -8.70 -9.20 2.65
C VAL A 214 -10.17 -9.59 2.90
N ALA A 215 -10.82 -10.18 1.90
CA ALA A 215 -12.25 -10.48 1.95
C ALA A 215 -12.55 -11.81 2.65
N THR A 216 -11.64 -12.80 2.55
CA THR A 216 -11.83 -14.12 3.13
C THR A 216 -10.72 -14.54 4.09
N TYR A 217 -9.92 -13.55 4.55
CA TYR A 217 -9.03 -13.63 5.71
C TYR A 217 -7.97 -14.72 5.60
N GLY A 218 -7.18 -14.67 4.54
CA GLY A 218 -6.13 -15.65 4.31
C GLY A 218 -4.89 -15.06 3.65
N VAL A 219 -3.79 -15.79 3.75
CA VAL A 219 -2.57 -15.53 2.98
C VAL A 219 -2.30 -16.73 2.10
N ILE A 220 -2.25 -16.50 0.79
CA ILE A 220 -1.88 -17.53 -0.19
C ILE A 220 -0.39 -17.40 -0.44
N VAL A 221 0.32 -18.50 -0.32
CA VAL A 221 1.75 -18.59 -0.61
C VAL A 221 1.94 -19.36 -1.92
N TYR A 222 2.74 -18.78 -2.81
CA TYR A 222 3.19 -19.46 -4.04
C TYR A 222 4.71 -19.66 -3.96
N SER A 223 5.17 -20.84 -4.27
CA SER A 223 6.59 -21.17 -4.42
C SER A 223 6.95 -21.32 -5.90
N LEU A 224 7.86 -20.50 -6.39
CA LEU A 224 8.34 -20.58 -7.78
C LEU A 224 9.02 -21.94 -8.04
N LYS A 225 9.88 -22.37 -7.12
CA LYS A 225 10.63 -23.62 -7.24
C LYS A 225 9.73 -24.86 -7.29
N ALA A 226 8.67 -24.86 -6.46
CA ALA A 226 7.71 -25.95 -6.45
C ALA A 226 6.65 -25.80 -7.55
N ASN A 227 6.52 -24.62 -8.14
CA ASN A 227 5.43 -24.21 -9.02
C ASN A 227 4.06 -24.60 -8.44
N ASP A 228 3.84 -24.28 -7.17
CA ASP A 228 2.65 -24.67 -6.43
C ASP A 228 2.29 -23.62 -5.38
N SER A 229 1.01 -23.59 -4.97
CA SER A 229 0.49 -22.67 -3.96
C SER A 229 -0.27 -23.38 -2.85
N TRP A 230 -0.43 -22.71 -1.73
CA TRP A 230 -1.25 -23.14 -0.60
C TRP A 230 -1.73 -21.93 0.18
N ARG A 231 -2.84 -22.12 0.91
CA ARG A 231 -3.47 -21.06 1.68
C ARG A 231 -3.29 -21.29 3.17
N HIS A 232 -2.93 -20.23 3.89
CA HIS A 232 -2.97 -20.17 5.34
C HIS A 232 -4.19 -19.39 5.82
N SER A 233 -4.78 -19.87 6.91
CA SER A 233 -5.84 -19.20 7.65
C SER A 233 -5.44 -19.08 9.11
N HIS A 234 -5.65 -17.93 9.71
CA HIS A 234 -5.36 -17.66 11.12
C HIS A 234 -6.30 -16.60 11.68
N ASN A 235 -6.61 -16.65 12.99
CA ASN A 235 -7.47 -15.65 13.63
C ASN A 235 -6.93 -14.22 13.49
N TYR A 236 -5.61 -14.04 13.43
CA TYR A 236 -4.98 -12.72 13.28
C TYR A 236 -5.11 -12.15 11.86
N PHE A 237 -5.63 -12.92 10.90
CA PHE A 237 -5.95 -12.41 9.56
C PHE A 237 -7.32 -11.74 9.49
N HIS A 238 -8.17 -11.95 10.53
CA HIS A 238 -9.50 -11.37 10.58
C HIS A 238 -9.48 -9.91 11.05
N PHE A 239 -10.46 -9.15 10.62
CA PHE A 239 -10.65 -7.78 11.07
C PHE A 239 -11.00 -7.71 12.56
N ASN A 240 -10.71 -6.58 13.18
CA ASN A 240 -11.16 -6.28 14.54
C ASN A 240 -12.48 -5.50 14.47
N PRO A 241 -13.61 -6.05 14.95
CA PRO A 241 -14.90 -5.36 14.88
C PRO A 241 -14.92 -3.99 15.57
N THR A 242 -14.11 -3.80 16.61
CA THR A 242 -14.02 -2.51 17.35
C THR A 242 -13.32 -1.41 16.55
N ALA A 243 -12.55 -1.77 15.49
CA ALA A 243 -11.85 -0.86 14.62
C ALA A 243 -12.59 -0.58 13.29
N GLY A 244 -13.79 -1.14 13.10
CA GLY A 244 -14.53 -1.11 11.83
C GLY A 244 -15.19 0.21 11.47
N ASN A 245 -15.36 1.13 12.43
CA ASN A 245 -15.92 2.44 12.19
C ASN A 245 -14.83 3.40 11.69
N LEU A 246 -14.93 3.80 10.44
CA LEU A 246 -13.95 4.66 9.78
C LEU A 246 -14.57 6.00 9.40
N ARG A 247 -13.75 7.06 9.44
CA ARG A 247 -14.07 8.37 8.87
C ARG A 247 -12.87 8.83 8.05
N VAL A 248 -12.96 8.71 6.74
CA VAL A 248 -11.86 8.99 5.79
C VAL A 248 -12.40 9.78 4.61
N ALA A 249 -11.66 10.75 4.11
CA ALA A 249 -12.07 11.61 2.99
C ALA A 249 -13.43 12.30 3.22
N GLY A 250 -13.78 12.58 4.47
CA GLY A 250 -15.06 13.17 4.85
C GLY A 250 -16.25 12.20 4.84
N GLN A 251 -16.03 10.91 4.58
CA GLN A 251 -17.05 9.86 4.55
C GLN A 251 -17.00 9.02 5.83
N SER A 252 -18.16 8.71 6.40
CA SER A 252 -18.28 7.78 7.54
C SER A 252 -18.85 6.46 7.03
N PHE A 253 -18.18 5.35 7.31
CA PHE A 253 -18.54 4.03 6.82
C PHE A 253 -18.02 2.94 7.74
N GLN A 254 -18.46 1.71 7.52
CA GLN A 254 -17.94 0.52 8.19
C GLN A 254 -17.32 -0.41 7.16
N TRP A 255 -16.14 -0.91 7.46
CA TRP A 255 -15.46 -1.94 6.69
C TRP A 255 -15.08 -3.11 7.58
N ASN A 256 -14.82 -4.25 6.94
CA ASN A 256 -14.45 -5.51 7.58
C ASN A 256 -13.27 -6.19 6.88
N ASP A 257 -12.44 -5.42 6.19
CA ASP A 257 -11.28 -5.94 5.49
C ASP A 257 -10.25 -6.54 6.47
N GLY A 258 -9.87 -7.78 6.20
CA GLY A 258 -8.88 -8.53 6.96
C GLY A 258 -7.44 -8.23 6.55
N VAL A 259 -6.57 -9.26 6.60
CA VAL A 259 -5.15 -9.15 6.28
C VAL A 259 -4.95 -8.46 4.94
N PHE A 260 -4.21 -7.35 4.98
CA PHE A 260 -4.10 -6.46 3.83
C PHE A 260 -2.67 -6.37 3.30
N SER A 261 -1.70 -6.31 4.17
CA SER A 261 -0.29 -6.14 3.82
C SER A 261 0.57 -7.15 4.57
N VAL A 262 1.61 -7.64 3.90
CA VAL A 262 2.68 -8.44 4.47
C VAL A 262 4.00 -7.74 4.15
N ALA A 263 4.78 -7.35 5.16
CA ALA A 263 6.10 -6.77 5.00
C ALA A 263 7.16 -7.77 5.45
N ILE A 264 8.14 -8.02 4.58
CA ILE A 264 9.19 -9.00 4.81
C ILE A 264 10.42 -8.30 5.40
N GLY A 265 10.93 -8.85 6.50
CA GLY A 265 12.14 -8.40 7.17
C GLY A 265 13.43 -8.92 6.54
N ALA A 266 14.55 -8.66 7.22
CA ALA A 266 15.83 -9.25 6.82
C ALA A 266 15.80 -10.77 7.00
N GLN A 267 16.47 -11.47 6.10
CA GLN A 267 16.66 -12.92 6.20
C GLN A 267 17.77 -13.26 7.22
N ASP A 268 17.57 -14.35 7.94
CA ASP A 268 18.59 -14.99 8.76
C ASP A 268 19.47 -15.94 7.92
N SER A 269 20.36 -16.68 8.58
CA SER A 269 21.27 -17.63 7.93
C SER A 269 20.56 -18.77 7.20
N ASP A 270 19.34 -19.11 7.60
CA ASP A 270 18.54 -20.19 7.00
C ASP A 270 17.63 -19.66 5.86
N GLY A 271 17.73 -18.36 5.61
CA GLY A 271 16.90 -17.66 4.62
C GLY A 271 15.46 -17.41 5.09
N CYS A 272 15.20 -17.57 6.40
CA CYS A 272 13.94 -17.21 7.00
C CYS A 272 13.92 -15.71 7.30
N ALA A 273 12.78 -15.06 7.08
CA ALA A 273 12.56 -13.66 7.46
C ALA A 273 11.35 -13.53 8.37
N MET A 274 11.29 -12.46 9.14
CA MET A 274 10.06 -12.12 9.83
C MET A 274 9.09 -11.47 8.85
N ALA A 275 7.93 -12.07 8.67
CA ALA A 275 6.80 -11.49 7.97
C ALA A 275 5.93 -10.74 8.98
N TYR A 276 5.86 -9.42 8.86
CA TYR A 276 4.94 -8.56 9.60
C TYR A 276 3.67 -8.40 8.81
N PHE A 277 2.51 -8.42 9.47
CA PHE A 277 1.24 -8.28 8.79
C PHE A 277 0.15 -7.70 9.70
N HIS A 278 -0.86 -7.12 9.07
CA HIS A 278 -2.05 -6.62 9.78
C HIS A 278 -3.31 -6.74 8.93
N PRO A 279 -4.49 -6.93 9.55
CA PRO A 279 -5.75 -6.64 8.92
C PRO A 279 -5.90 -5.12 8.71
N MET A 280 -6.46 -4.69 7.59
CA MET A 280 -6.70 -3.27 7.36
C MET A 280 -7.56 -2.66 8.46
N VAL A 281 -8.62 -3.37 8.83
CA VAL A 281 -9.52 -2.97 9.92
C VAL A 281 -9.00 -3.55 11.24
N SER A 282 -7.83 -3.08 11.66
CA SER A 282 -7.20 -3.42 12.94
C SER A 282 -6.17 -2.35 13.33
N ARG A 283 -5.91 -2.24 14.62
CA ARG A 283 -4.82 -1.42 15.17
C ARG A 283 -3.58 -2.25 15.52
N HIS A 284 -3.73 -3.57 15.52
CA HIS A 284 -2.66 -4.49 15.89
C HIS A 284 -1.78 -4.81 14.70
N GLU A 285 -0.51 -5.04 15.02
CA GLU A 285 0.48 -5.62 14.14
C GLU A 285 0.81 -7.02 14.63
N PHE A 286 1.01 -7.95 13.69
CA PHE A 286 1.32 -9.35 13.94
C PHE A 286 2.57 -9.76 13.20
N SER A 287 3.16 -10.88 13.58
CA SER A 287 4.30 -11.45 12.87
C SER A 287 4.29 -12.96 12.87
N VAL A 288 4.97 -13.52 11.87
CA VAL A 288 5.23 -14.95 11.73
C VAL A 288 6.52 -15.12 10.92
N SER A 289 7.29 -16.20 11.14
CA SER A 289 8.42 -16.52 10.28
C SER A 289 7.95 -16.91 8.88
N THR A 290 8.65 -16.45 7.83
CA THR A 290 8.38 -16.90 6.46
C THR A 290 8.55 -18.40 6.32
N CYS A 291 9.50 -19.01 7.04
CA CYS A 291 9.68 -20.46 7.03
C CYS A 291 8.48 -21.24 7.58
N VAL A 292 7.68 -20.61 8.45
CA VAL A 292 6.38 -21.18 8.87
C VAL A 292 5.37 -21.13 7.73
N LEU A 293 5.30 -19.99 7.04
CA LEU A 293 4.40 -19.81 5.88
C LEU A 293 4.80 -20.66 4.66
N GLU A 294 6.09 -20.98 4.52
CA GLU A 294 6.62 -21.85 3.47
C GLU A 294 6.18 -23.32 3.65
N ASN A 295 5.76 -23.72 4.84
CA ASN A 295 5.19 -25.04 5.08
C ASN A 295 3.69 -25.06 4.74
N ARG A 296 3.22 -26.15 4.12
CA ARG A 296 1.81 -26.32 3.77
C ARG A 296 0.88 -26.45 4.99
N VAL A 297 1.42 -26.87 6.10
CA VAL A 297 0.72 -26.98 7.39
C VAL A 297 1.42 -26.09 8.40
N THR A 298 0.71 -25.11 8.91
CA THR A 298 1.25 -24.19 9.93
C THR A 298 0.84 -24.62 11.32
N ASN A 299 1.76 -24.42 12.27
CA ASN A 299 1.44 -24.43 13.68
C ASN A 299 0.87 -23.05 14.06
N GLN A 300 -0.37 -23.01 14.52
CA GLN A 300 -1.08 -21.77 14.87
C GLN A 300 -0.39 -20.99 16.02
N THR A 301 0.44 -21.65 16.82
CA THR A 301 1.15 -21.04 17.97
C THR A 301 2.40 -20.24 17.57
N GLU A 302 2.80 -20.27 16.30
CA GLU A 302 3.99 -19.57 15.78
C GLU A 302 3.68 -18.14 15.30
N PHE A 303 2.39 -17.77 15.31
CA PHE A 303 1.95 -16.40 15.03
C PHE A 303 2.00 -15.56 16.30
N ASN A 304 2.59 -14.37 16.22
CA ASN A 304 2.82 -13.51 17.37
C ASN A 304 2.09 -12.16 17.23
N ILE A 305 1.66 -11.60 18.37
CA ILE A 305 1.21 -10.22 18.46
C ILE A 305 2.44 -9.35 18.66
N VAL A 306 2.70 -8.41 17.75
CA VAL A 306 3.79 -7.44 17.85
C VAL A 306 3.38 -6.29 18.77
N GLY A 307 2.16 -5.79 18.65
CA GLY A 307 1.63 -4.73 19.49
C GLY A 307 0.44 -3.98 18.90
N ASP A 308 0.09 -2.86 19.53
CA ASP A 308 -1.02 -1.97 19.15
C ASP A 308 -0.46 -0.61 18.69
N ARG A 309 -0.83 -0.17 17.51
CA ARG A 309 -0.43 1.13 16.92
C ARG A 309 -1.23 2.33 17.46
N GLY A 310 -2.30 2.09 18.22
CA GLY A 310 -3.15 3.13 18.81
C GLY A 310 -4.41 3.44 18.00
N GLU A 311 -5.16 4.42 18.50
CA GLU A 311 -6.44 4.82 17.91
C GLU A 311 -6.27 5.39 16.49
N ALA A 312 -7.25 5.09 15.62
CA ALA A 312 -7.30 5.52 14.23
C ALA A 312 -6.08 5.11 13.37
N SER A 313 -5.36 4.06 13.76
CA SER A 313 -4.18 3.55 13.04
C SER A 313 -4.50 2.42 12.03
N GLN A 314 -5.75 2.30 11.61
CA GLN A 314 -6.11 1.37 10.53
C GLN A 314 -5.25 1.67 9.31
N CYS A 315 -4.65 0.62 8.73
CA CYS A 315 -3.57 0.76 7.77
C CYS A 315 -3.81 -0.09 6.52
N THR A 316 -3.55 0.46 5.36
CA THR A 316 -3.50 -0.30 4.11
C THR A 316 -2.17 -1.02 3.98
N MET A 317 -1.16 -0.35 3.47
CA MET A 317 0.15 -0.94 3.21
C MET A 317 1.17 -0.49 4.25
N HIS A 318 2.15 -1.36 4.47
CA HIS A 318 3.34 -1.03 5.22
C HIS A 318 4.57 -1.61 4.53
N ALA A 319 5.72 -1.02 4.79
CA ALA A 319 6.98 -1.48 4.22
C ALA A 319 8.13 -1.28 5.22
N LEU A 320 9.00 -2.27 5.32
CA LEU A 320 10.19 -2.20 6.15
C LEU A 320 11.39 -1.70 5.34
N HIS A 321 12.02 -0.65 5.82
CA HIS A 321 13.35 -0.27 5.36
C HIS A 321 14.38 -1.07 6.17
N THR A 322 14.83 -2.17 5.59
CA THR A 322 15.70 -3.14 6.25
C THR A 322 17.00 -2.53 6.81
N PRO A 323 17.71 -1.63 6.07
CA PRO A 323 18.96 -1.06 6.59
C PRO A 323 18.80 -0.24 7.89
N SER A 324 17.68 0.46 8.07
CA SER A 324 17.41 1.20 9.32
C SER A 324 16.55 0.42 10.32
N ASN A 325 16.01 -0.73 9.91
CA ASN A 325 15.02 -1.51 10.65
C ASN A 325 13.80 -0.67 11.07
N VAL A 326 13.30 0.18 10.16
CA VAL A 326 12.14 1.04 10.39
C VAL A 326 11.00 0.62 9.48
N MET A 327 9.86 0.34 10.09
CA MET A 327 8.59 0.09 9.42
C MET A 327 7.85 1.41 9.19
N PHE A 328 7.35 1.62 7.98
CA PHE A 328 6.48 2.73 7.61
C PHE A 328 5.06 2.21 7.37
N PHE A 329 4.05 2.97 7.81
CA PHE A 329 2.63 2.60 7.74
C PHE A 329 1.83 3.66 6.99
N ALA A 330 0.99 3.22 6.06
CA ALA A 330 0.00 4.05 5.35
C ALA A 330 -1.34 3.99 6.10
N GLU A 331 -1.53 4.92 7.05
CA GLU A 331 -2.65 4.88 8.00
C GLU A 331 -3.87 5.64 7.48
N ILE A 332 -4.90 4.92 7.09
CA ILE A 332 -6.14 5.49 6.54
C ILE A 332 -7.05 6.10 7.62
N GLY A 333 -7.00 5.59 8.85
CA GLY A 333 -7.87 6.07 9.92
C GLY A 333 -7.54 7.49 10.38
N ARG A 334 -6.32 7.98 10.10
CA ARG A 334 -5.86 9.33 10.43
C ARG A 334 -5.27 10.08 9.24
N ASP A 335 -5.45 9.58 8.01
CA ASP A 335 -4.90 10.18 6.78
C ASP A 335 -3.41 10.54 6.93
N ALA A 336 -2.58 9.54 7.27
CA ALA A 336 -1.21 9.76 7.71
C ALA A 336 -0.23 8.71 7.21
N VAL A 337 1.04 9.08 7.22
CA VAL A 337 2.18 8.15 7.19
C VAL A 337 2.87 8.20 8.56
N SER A 338 3.07 7.04 9.16
CA SER A 338 3.77 6.90 10.42
C SER A 338 4.93 5.91 10.33
N CYS A 339 5.77 5.88 11.36
CA CYS A 339 6.86 4.92 11.46
C CYS A 339 6.97 4.28 12.85
N TRP A 340 7.56 3.09 12.85
CA TRP A 340 7.95 2.35 14.03
C TRP A 340 9.30 1.67 13.81
N ARG A 341 10.18 1.69 14.82
CA ARG A 341 11.43 0.93 14.78
C ARG A 341 11.15 -0.52 15.11
N ALA A 342 11.27 -1.42 14.14
CA ALA A 342 11.09 -2.84 14.33
C ALA A 342 12.10 -3.37 15.36
N GLY A 343 11.63 -4.26 16.24
CA GLY A 343 12.39 -4.77 17.38
C GLY A 343 12.24 -3.96 18.67
N SER A 344 11.67 -2.74 18.62
CA SER A 344 11.20 -2.06 19.83
C SER A 344 9.77 -2.51 20.18
N THR A 345 9.33 -2.26 21.41
CA THR A 345 7.93 -2.52 21.78
C THR A 345 7.00 -1.66 20.93
N LEU A 346 6.05 -2.27 20.24
CA LEU A 346 5.05 -1.55 19.46
C LEU A 346 3.92 -1.07 20.37
N THR A 347 3.95 0.21 20.66
CA THR A 347 2.93 0.94 21.42
C THR A 347 2.72 2.31 20.77
N PRO A 348 1.62 3.02 21.04
CA PRO A 348 1.39 4.35 20.50
C PRO A 348 2.52 5.34 20.80
N SER A 349 3.21 5.21 21.94
CA SER A 349 4.34 6.08 22.31
C SER A 349 5.61 5.84 21.50
N ASN A 350 5.72 4.69 20.85
CA ASN A 350 6.87 4.30 20.02
C ASN A 350 6.60 4.43 18.52
N ILE A 351 5.48 5.08 18.17
CA ILE A 351 5.13 5.46 16.80
C ILE A 351 5.32 6.97 16.63
N ALA A 352 5.89 7.37 15.52
CA ALA A 352 5.92 8.77 15.11
C ALA A 352 5.06 8.95 13.87
N VAL A 353 4.15 9.93 13.90
CA VAL A 353 3.44 10.43 12.72
C VAL A 353 4.39 11.35 11.95
N LEU A 354 4.69 11.01 10.71
CA LEU A 354 5.66 11.70 9.85
C LEU A 354 5.01 12.75 8.96
N ALA A 355 3.78 12.46 8.53
CA ALA A 355 2.94 13.35 7.74
C ALA A 355 1.49 13.01 8.01
N GLN A 356 0.61 14.03 8.00
CA GLN A 356 -0.83 13.87 8.19
C GLN A 356 -1.57 15.02 7.52
N ASP A 357 -2.50 14.68 6.61
CA ASP A 357 -3.32 15.68 5.92
C ASP A 357 -4.58 14.99 5.36
N ASP A 358 -5.76 15.49 5.72
CA ASP A 358 -7.06 14.89 5.37
C ASP A 358 -7.52 15.17 3.93
N ASP A 359 -6.80 16.00 3.19
CA ASP A 359 -7.03 16.28 1.76
C ASP A 359 -5.91 15.69 0.89
N LEU A 360 -4.65 15.98 1.21
CA LEU A 360 -3.49 15.60 0.41
C LEU A 360 -3.04 14.14 0.65
N LEU A 361 -3.19 13.63 1.87
CA LEU A 361 -2.91 12.23 2.22
C LEU A 361 -4.18 11.41 2.45
N SER A 362 -5.32 11.89 1.95
CA SER A 362 -6.60 11.21 2.14
C SER A 362 -6.59 9.81 1.55
N TYR A 363 -6.76 8.81 2.39
CA TYR A 363 -6.65 7.39 2.06
C TYR A 363 -5.33 7.03 1.37
N PRO A 364 -4.20 7.01 2.10
CA PRO A 364 -2.94 6.50 1.56
C PRO A 364 -3.10 5.01 1.22
N SER A 365 -3.28 4.73 -0.08
CA SER A 365 -3.69 3.42 -0.59
C SER A 365 -2.52 2.46 -0.79
N ASP A 366 -1.31 3.00 -1.03
CA ASP A 366 -0.09 2.21 -1.15
C ASP A 366 1.10 2.93 -0.56
N LEU A 367 2.04 2.15 -0.04
CA LEU A 367 3.31 2.63 0.49
C LEU A 367 4.40 1.62 0.14
N ARG A 368 5.52 2.10 -0.42
CA ARG A 368 6.67 1.30 -0.80
C ARG A 368 7.97 1.93 -0.34
N VAL A 369 8.95 1.08 -0.07
CA VAL A 369 10.34 1.48 0.14
C VAL A 369 11.15 1.02 -1.07
N TYR A 370 11.86 1.96 -1.68
CA TYR A 370 12.79 1.72 -2.78
C TYR A 370 14.14 2.36 -2.47
N GLY A 371 15.17 1.55 -2.23
CA GLY A 371 16.43 2.04 -1.67
C GLY A 371 16.18 2.82 -0.37
N ASP A 372 16.70 4.02 -0.27
CA ASP A 372 16.51 4.92 0.87
C ASP A 372 15.32 5.88 0.70
N GLU A 373 14.36 5.57 -0.15
CA GLU A 373 13.17 6.39 -0.38
C GLU A 373 11.88 5.67 0.03
N VAL A 374 10.95 6.41 0.65
CA VAL A 374 9.56 6.00 0.87
C VAL A 374 8.70 6.66 -0.19
N TRP A 375 7.91 5.85 -0.88
CA TRP A 375 6.95 6.28 -1.90
C TRP A 375 5.53 6.01 -1.41
N VAL A 376 4.63 6.96 -1.57
CA VAL A 376 3.24 6.89 -1.07
C VAL A 376 2.29 7.31 -2.16
N LEU A 377 1.21 6.54 -2.34
CA LEU A 377 0.07 6.89 -3.18
C LEU A 377 -1.14 7.21 -2.31
N SER A 378 -1.75 8.37 -2.51
CA SER A 378 -3.03 8.77 -1.93
C SER A 378 -4.10 8.89 -3.00
N ASN A 379 -5.33 8.40 -2.77
CA ASN A 379 -6.33 8.31 -3.84
C ASN A 379 -7.78 8.67 -3.43
N SER A 380 -8.03 9.08 -2.21
CA SER A 380 -9.38 9.47 -1.72
C SER A 380 -10.48 8.43 -2.02
N LEU A 381 -10.15 7.13 -2.01
CA LEU A 381 -11.04 6.04 -2.40
C LEU A 381 -12.43 6.08 -1.72
N PRO A 382 -12.58 6.37 -0.42
CA PRO A 382 -13.90 6.44 0.20
C PRO A 382 -14.80 7.52 -0.40
N ARG A 383 -14.24 8.66 -0.82
CA ARG A 383 -14.99 9.71 -1.52
C ARG A 383 -15.48 9.20 -2.88
N PHE A 384 -14.66 8.44 -3.60
CA PHE A 384 -15.05 7.82 -4.87
C PHE A 384 -16.16 6.77 -4.71
N ILE A 385 -16.15 6.00 -3.60
CA ILE A 385 -17.12 4.93 -3.36
C ILE A 385 -18.45 5.48 -2.84
N TYR A 386 -18.41 6.36 -1.83
CA TYR A 386 -19.59 6.76 -1.05
C TYR A 386 -20.10 8.17 -1.38
N SER A 387 -19.37 8.93 -2.21
CA SER A 387 -19.74 10.27 -2.62
C SER A 387 -19.32 10.51 -4.09
N ARG A 388 -18.74 11.65 -4.39
CA ARG A 388 -18.23 11.99 -5.71
C ARG A 388 -16.91 12.76 -5.60
N LEU A 389 -15.93 12.38 -6.43
CA LEU A 389 -14.72 13.16 -6.62
C LEU A 389 -15.03 14.44 -7.40
N ASP A 390 -14.44 15.56 -6.99
CA ASP A 390 -14.47 16.80 -7.76
C ASP A 390 -13.39 16.73 -8.85
N THR A 391 -13.80 16.60 -10.09
CA THR A 391 -12.90 16.48 -11.25
C THR A 391 -12.15 17.79 -11.58
N ASN A 392 -12.47 18.89 -10.92
CA ASN A 392 -11.73 20.16 -11.04
C ASN A 392 -10.59 20.30 -10.02
N ARG A 393 -10.55 19.42 -8.99
CA ARG A 393 -9.50 19.36 -7.98
C ARG A 393 -8.58 18.17 -8.21
N TYR A 394 -7.36 18.24 -7.68
CA TYR A 394 -6.48 17.07 -7.60
C TYR A 394 -7.06 16.07 -6.61
N ASN A 395 -7.10 14.79 -7.00
CA ASN A 395 -7.70 13.71 -6.22
C ASN A 395 -6.71 12.57 -5.92
N PHE A 396 -5.64 12.48 -6.69
CA PHE A 396 -4.65 11.41 -6.61
C PHE A 396 -3.27 12.03 -6.54
N TYR A 397 -2.44 11.53 -5.62
CA TYR A 397 -1.11 12.08 -5.37
C TYR A 397 -0.09 10.96 -5.21
N VAL A 398 1.09 11.16 -5.73
CA VAL A 398 2.28 10.34 -5.44
C VAL A 398 3.30 11.23 -4.75
N TYR A 399 3.73 10.78 -3.59
CA TYR A 399 4.76 11.45 -2.78
C TYR A 399 5.98 10.58 -2.64
N ARG A 400 7.13 11.22 -2.42
CA ARG A 400 8.37 10.54 -2.00
C ARG A 400 9.05 11.31 -0.89
N ALA A 401 9.85 10.60 -0.09
CA ALA A 401 10.76 11.23 0.86
C ALA A 401 11.95 10.32 1.15
N ASN A 402 13.10 10.90 1.54
CA ASN A 402 14.24 10.13 1.98
C ASN A 402 14.00 9.58 3.39
N VAL A 403 14.32 8.29 3.60
CA VAL A 403 14.13 7.59 4.89
C VAL A 403 14.84 8.31 6.04
N ARG A 404 16.11 8.71 5.84
CA ARG A 404 16.89 9.37 6.88
C ARG A 404 16.25 10.69 7.32
N ASP A 405 15.77 11.48 6.35
CA ASP A 405 15.15 12.76 6.64
C ASP A 405 13.80 12.59 7.34
N LEU A 406 13.01 11.58 6.92
CA LEU A 406 11.72 11.26 7.53
C LEU A 406 11.85 10.90 9.01
N ILE A 407 12.81 10.04 9.37
CA ILE A 407 12.92 9.54 10.73
C ILE A 407 13.76 10.44 11.65
N ALA A 408 14.49 11.41 11.11
CA ALA A 408 15.37 12.29 11.89
C ALA A 408 14.61 13.02 13.01
N GLY A 409 15.12 12.89 14.23
CA GLY A 409 14.51 13.55 15.42
C GLY A 409 13.23 12.87 15.93
N THR A 410 12.85 11.71 15.39
CA THR A 410 11.68 10.93 15.83
C THR A 410 12.09 9.72 16.66
N VAL A 411 11.12 9.06 17.31
CA VAL A 411 11.33 7.78 18.01
C VAL A 411 11.77 6.64 17.07
N CYS A 412 11.61 6.81 15.76
CA CYS A 412 12.06 5.86 14.75
C CYS A 412 13.54 6.01 14.40
N SER A 413 14.21 7.13 14.75
CA SER A 413 15.65 7.30 14.52
C SER A 413 16.44 6.32 15.38
N ALA A 414 17.66 5.96 14.94
CA ALA A 414 18.54 5.16 15.78
C ALA A 414 18.75 5.85 17.12
N THR A 415 18.66 5.11 18.22
CA THR A 415 19.04 5.63 19.52
C THR A 415 20.46 6.18 19.41
N PRO A 416 20.79 7.40 19.90
CA PRO A 416 22.16 7.83 20.01
C PRO A 416 22.95 6.72 20.72
N ALA A 417 24.06 6.30 20.16
CA ALA A 417 25.00 5.41 20.82
C ALA A 417 25.49 6.11 22.10
N GLY A 418 24.87 5.80 23.24
CA GLY A 418 25.14 6.49 24.49
C GLY A 418 24.37 5.93 25.67
N THR A 419 24.52 4.63 25.93
CA THR A 419 24.61 4.08 27.30
C THR A 419 25.57 2.90 27.24
N SER A 420 26.81 3.19 27.54
CA SER A 420 27.82 2.20 27.87
C SER A 420 27.22 1.21 28.87
N ALA A 421 27.27 -0.07 28.52
CA ALA A 421 27.08 -1.13 29.49
C ALA A 421 28.02 -0.86 30.65
N ALA A 422 27.46 -0.59 31.82
CA ALA A 422 28.22 -0.57 33.04
C ALA A 422 28.86 -1.96 33.17
N SER A 423 30.17 -2.02 33.01
CA SER A 423 30.97 -3.21 33.29
C SER A 423 30.85 -3.47 34.80
N TYR A 424 30.04 -4.45 35.18
CA TYR A 424 30.11 -5.02 36.50
C TYR A 424 31.43 -5.79 36.61
N ASN A 425 32.44 -5.11 37.20
CA ASN A 425 33.64 -5.79 37.69
C ASN A 425 33.24 -6.64 38.89
N TYR A 426 33.19 -7.93 38.73
CA TYR A 426 33.28 -8.88 39.82
C TYR A 426 34.71 -8.84 40.35
N GLY A 427 34.94 -8.02 41.39
CA GLY A 427 36.13 -8.11 42.24
C GLY A 427 36.06 -9.37 43.06
N GLY A 428 37.00 -10.29 42.81
CA GLY A 428 37.18 -11.47 43.62
C GLY A 428 37.69 -11.16 45.05
N ARG A 429 37.21 -11.91 46.00
CA ARG A 429 37.93 -12.46 47.15
C ARG A 429 37.40 -13.84 47.46
#